data_1a0cdd213cbd4d43a0843cdc29d1d76b
#
_entry.id   1a0cdd213cbd4d43a0843cdc29d1d76b
#
_cell.length_a   1.000
_cell.length_b   1.000
_cell.length_c   1.000
_cell.angle_alpha   90.00
_cell.angle_beta   90.00
_cell.angle_gamma   90.00
#
_symmetry.space_group_name_H-M   'P 1'
#
loop_
_entity.id
_entity.type
_entity.pdbx_description
1 polymer ?
#
loop_
_entity_poly.entity_id
_entity_poly.type
_entity_poly.pdbx_seq_one_letter_code
_entity_poly.pdbx_strand_id
1 'polypeptide(L)'
;MAARLKEIYTNDIAPALNKKFGYKSVMQIPKLSKVIVNVGCGESKNNAKEIEAICKDLATITGQKPITRKARKSVANFKLREGETVGVMVTLRGEKMYEFLDRLFSVALPRVRDFRGINPNSFDGRGNYAFGLKEQLIFPEIEYDKVDKIRGMNICICTTATTDEEAKELIAQLGAPFHA
;
A
#
# COMPACT_ATOMS: atom_id res chain seq x y z
N MET A 1 6.42 14.86 -15.36
CA MET A 1 5.44 14.10 -16.17
C MET A 1 4.35 13.61 -15.22
N ALA A 2 3.09 13.72 -15.61
CA ALA A 2 2.00 13.20 -14.79
C ALA A 2 2.06 11.66 -14.77
N ALA A 3 1.74 11.04 -13.64
CA ALA A 3 1.70 9.59 -13.53
C ALA A 3 0.61 9.01 -14.45
N ARG A 4 0.94 8.00 -15.25
CA ARG A 4 0.02 7.35 -16.21
C ARG A 4 -1.34 7.01 -15.58
N LEU A 5 -1.31 6.41 -14.41
CA LEU A 5 -2.54 5.99 -13.70
C LEU A 5 -3.39 7.19 -13.25
N LYS A 6 -2.78 8.35 -13.00
CA LYS A 6 -3.49 9.59 -12.67
C LYS A 6 -4.24 10.15 -13.89
N GLU A 7 -3.64 10.07 -15.08
CA GLU A 7 -4.29 10.47 -16.32
C GLU A 7 -5.48 9.56 -16.64
N ILE A 8 -5.32 8.25 -16.52
CA ILE A 8 -6.40 7.25 -16.67
C ILE A 8 -7.52 7.52 -15.67
N TYR A 9 -7.19 7.83 -14.40
CA TYR A 9 -8.21 8.18 -13.42
C TYR A 9 -9.04 9.39 -13.86
N THR A 10 -8.38 10.45 -14.34
CA THR A 10 -9.07 11.71 -14.69
C THR A 10 -9.91 11.56 -15.96
N ASN A 11 -9.39 10.86 -16.98
CA ASN A 11 -10.01 10.79 -18.29
C ASN A 11 -11.10 9.71 -18.39
N ASP A 12 -10.86 8.54 -17.75
CA ASP A 12 -11.69 7.36 -17.95
C ASP A 12 -12.45 6.95 -16.68
N ILE A 13 -11.75 6.84 -15.53
CA ILE A 13 -12.32 6.25 -14.32
C ILE A 13 -13.34 7.18 -13.66
N ALA A 14 -13.01 8.47 -13.49
CA ALA A 14 -13.89 9.40 -12.83
C ALA A 14 -15.23 9.59 -13.57
N PRO A 15 -15.29 9.73 -14.91
CA PRO A 15 -16.54 9.73 -15.67
C PRO A 15 -17.32 8.41 -15.56
N ALA A 16 -16.63 7.25 -15.59
CA ALA A 16 -17.26 5.95 -15.47
C ALA A 16 -17.93 5.75 -14.10
N LEU A 17 -17.25 6.13 -13.01
CA LEU A 17 -17.80 6.10 -11.66
C LEU A 17 -19.00 7.03 -11.51
N ASN A 18 -18.92 8.23 -12.07
CA ASN A 18 -20.04 9.17 -12.05
C ASN A 18 -21.28 8.61 -12.77
N LYS A 19 -21.07 7.95 -13.92
CA LYS A 19 -22.16 7.31 -14.68
C LYS A 19 -22.78 6.14 -13.92
N LYS A 20 -21.95 5.35 -13.19
CA LYS A 20 -22.40 4.16 -12.46
C LYS A 20 -23.16 4.51 -11.18
N PHE A 21 -22.67 5.46 -10.40
CA PHE A 21 -23.22 5.80 -9.08
C PHE A 21 -24.08 7.08 -9.05
N GLY A 22 -24.08 7.88 -10.11
CA GLY A 22 -24.96 9.05 -10.25
C GLY A 22 -24.70 10.17 -9.24
N TYR A 23 -23.43 10.53 -9.02
CA TYR A 23 -23.07 11.62 -8.07
C TYR A 23 -23.65 12.97 -8.49
N LYS A 24 -24.15 13.73 -7.51
CA LYS A 24 -24.68 15.08 -7.73
C LYS A 24 -23.61 16.14 -8.02
N SER A 25 -22.37 15.88 -7.57
CA SER A 25 -21.24 16.80 -7.75
C SER A 25 -19.99 16.02 -8.12
N VAL A 26 -19.17 16.60 -9.00
CA VAL A 26 -17.86 16.05 -9.37
C VAL A 26 -16.94 15.86 -8.15
N MET A 27 -17.12 16.66 -7.10
CA MET A 27 -16.33 16.55 -5.88
C MET A 27 -16.69 15.32 -5.02
N GLN A 28 -17.84 14.68 -5.26
CA GLN A 28 -18.26 13.45 -4.56
C GLN A 28 -17.63 12.20 -5.16
N ILE A 29 -17.12 12.29 -6.40
CA ILE A 29 -16.49 11.14 -7.06
C ILE A 29 -15.33 10.62 -6.20
N PRO A 30 -15.31 9.31 -5.87
CA PRO A 30 -14.26 8.74 -5.03
C PRO A 30 -12.90 8.85 -5.72
N LYS A 31 -11.89 9.25 -4.93
CA LYS A 31 -10.51 9.38 -5.36
C LYS A 31 -9.56 8.76 -4.34
N LEU A 32 -8.35 8.43 -4.78
CA LEU A 32 -7.29 8.01 -3.87
C LEU A 32 -6.84 9.19 -3.00
N SER A 33 -6.76 8.95 -1.70
CA SER A 33 -6.29 9.93 -0.71
C SER A 33 -4.82 9.73 -0.37
N LYS A 34 -4.44 8.51 -0.05
CA LYS A 34 -3.07 8.10 0.29
C LYS A 34 -2.91 6.59 0.17
N VAL A 35 -1.67 6.16 0.00
CA VAL A 35 -1.26 4.76 0.15
C VAL A 35 -0.24 4.68 1.28
N ILE A 36 -0.44 3.73 2.18
CA ILE A 36 0.46 3.49 3.30
C ILE A 36 1.09 2.12 3.11
N VAL A 37 2.42 2.08 3.11
CA VAL A 37 3.19 0.84 3.12
C VAL A 37 3.84 0.71 4.49
N ASN A 38 3.60 -0.41 5.16
CA ASN A 38 4.09 -0.68 6.50
C ASN A 38 4.77 -2.04 6.59
N VAL A 39 5.94 -2.07 7.22
CA VAL A 39 6.67 -3.30 7.56
C VAL A 39 6.77 -3.39 9.07
N GLY A 40 6.29 -4.51 9.65
CA GLY A 40 6.42 -4.79 11.08
C GLY A 40 7.83 -5.24 11.43
N CYS A 41 8.41 -4.67 12.50
CA CYS A 41 9.75 -4.98 13.00
C CYS A 41 9.73 -5.76 14.33
N GLY A 42 8.68 -6.57 14.58
CA GLY A 42 8.48 -7.23 15.87
C GLY A 42 9.66 -8.09 16.34
N GLU A 43 10.29 -8.81 15.41
CA GLU A 43 11.48 -9.65 15.68
C GLU A 43 12.77 -8.83 15.73
N SER A 44 12.85 -7.75 14.98
CA SER A 44 14.06 -6.93 14.75
C SER A 44 14.10 -5.66 15.61
N LYS A 45 13.21 -5.52 16.59
CA LYS A 45 13.03 -4.29 17.39
C LYS A 45 14.30 -3.81 18.10
N ASN A 46 15.20 -4.71 18.45
CA ASN A 46 16.47 -4.43 19.14
C ASN A 46 17.69 -4.39 18.20
N ASN A 47 17.49 -4.63 16.90
CA ASN A 47 18.58 -4.66 15.93
C ASN A 47 18.50 -3.44 14.99
N ALA A 48 19.28 -2.41 15.32
CA ALA A 48 19.32 -1.17 14.54
C ALA A 48 19.72 -1.39 13.07
N LYS A 49 20.62 -2.35 12.79
CA LYS A 49 21.07 -2.66 11.43
C LYS A 49 19.92 -3.24 10.56
N GLU A 50 19.12 -4.12 11.15
CA GLU A 50 17.95 -4.68 10.44
C GLU A 50 16.88 -3.61 10.17
N ILE A 51 16.64 -2.71 11.12
CA ILE A 51 15.71 -1.59 10.93
C ILE A 51 16.21 -0.66 9.82
N GLU A 52 17.51 -0.41 9.75
CA GLU A 52 18.12 0.40 8.70
C GLU A 52 18.00 -0.28 7.32
N ALA A 53 18.20 -1.61 7.24
CA ALA A 53 17.99 -2.38 6.02
C ALA A 53 16.53 -2.27 5.55
N ILE A 54 15.54 -2.44 6.43
CA ILE A 54 14.11 -2.26 6.11
C ILE A 54 13.83 -0.84 5.61
N CYS A 55 14.42 0.17 6.24
CA CYS A 55 14.27 1.55 5.79
C CYS A 55 14.84 1.76 4.39
N LYS A 56 15.97 1.14 4.07
CA LYS A 56 16.59 1.21 2.75
C LYS A 56 15.74 0.53 1.68
N ASP A 57 15.24 -0.68 1.96
CA ASP A 57 14.35 -1.42 1.07
C ASP A 57 13.08 -0.61 0.74
N LEU A 58 12.39 -0.11 1.78
CA LEU A 58 11.21 0.71 1.59
C LEU A 58 11.48 2.02 0.84
N ALA A 59 12.63 2.65 1.10
CA ALA A 59 13.03 3.86 0.38
C ALA A 59 13.27 3.57 -1.11
N THR A 60 13.87 2.43 -1.44
CA THR A 60 14.11 1.99 -2.82
C THR A 60 12.78 1.69 -3.54
N ILE A 61 11.86 0.96 -2.91
CA ILE A 61 10.54 0.62 -3.47
C ILE A 61 9.69 1.86 -3.71
N THR A 62 9.64 2.78 -2.74
CA THR A 62 8.67 3.88 -2.74
C THR A 62 9.24 5.21 -3.27
N GLY A 63 10.57 5.33 -3.39
CA GLY A 63 11.23 6.58 -3.74
C GLY A 63 11.03 7.70 -2.70
N GLN A 64 10.67 7.33 -1.44
CA GLN A 64 10.45 8.26 -0.34
C GLN A 64 11.08 7.72 0.95
N LYS A 65 11.72 8.61 1.73
CA LYS A 65 12.32 8.24 3.02
C LYS A 65 11.24 7.74 4.00
N PRO A 66 11.35 6.51 4.52
CA PRO A 66 10.42 5.95 5.48
C PRO A 66 10.59 6.55 6.87
N ILE A 67 9.57 6.36 7.72
CA ILE A 67 9.54 6.78 9.11
C ILE A 67 9.50 5.54 9.99
N THR A 68 10.37 5.48 10.99
CA THR A 68 10.32 4.47 12.04
C THR A 68 9.20 4.78 13.02
N ARG A 69 8.42 3.76 13.39
CA ARG A 69 7.33 3.88 14.35
C ARG A 69 7.75 3.27 15.69
N LYS A 70 7.68 4.09 16.74
CA LYS A 70 8.02 3.71 18.10
C LYS A 70 6.79 3.30 18.90
N ALA A 71 6.95 2.37 19.82
CA ALA A 71 5.92 1.95 20.75
C ALA A 71 5.51 3.12 21.67
N ARG A 72 4.21 3.31 21.84
CA ARG A 72 3.65 4.37 22.71
C ARG A 72 3.49 3.93 24.17
N LYS A 73 3.38 2.62 24.41
CA LYS A 73 3.19 2.01 25.72
C LYS A 73 4.01 0.73 25.82
N SER A 74 4.48 0.42 27.02
CA SER A 74 5.12 -0.87 27.31
C SER A 74 4.07 -1.96 27.46
N VAL A 75 4.28 -3.13 26.82
CA VAL A 75 3.41 -4.28 26.88
C VAL A 75 4.24 -5.52 27.20
N ALA A 76 4.10 -6.04 28.42
CA ALA A 76 4.93 -7.16 28.92
C ALA A 76 4.72 -8.44 28.09
N ASN A 77 3.50 -8.78 27.69
CA ASN A 77 3.20 -9.98 26.89
C ASN A 77 3.94 -10.02 25.55
N PHE A 78 4.21 -8.86 24.94
CA PHE A 78 4.97 -8.75 23.69
C PHE A 78 6.44 -8.42 23.93
N LYS A 79 6.91 -8.42 25.17
CA LYS A 79 8.29 -8.01 25.54
C LYS A 79 8.67 -6.67 24.91
N LEU A 80 7.73 -5.72 24.92
CA LEU A 80 7.85 -4.42 24.28
C LEU A 80 7.94 -3.32 25.33
N ARG A 81 8.94 -2.44 25.17
CA ARG A 81 9.11 -1.23 25.99
C ARG A 81 8.71 0.01 25.20
N GLU A 82 8.24 1.02 25.90
CA GLU A 82 7.98 2.33 25.32
C GLU A 82 9.25 2.90 24.67
N GLY A 83 9.11 3.48 23.48
CA GLY A 83 10.22 4.02 22.70
C GLY A 83 10.93 3.02 21.77
N GLU A 84 10.71 1.70 21.92
CA GLU A 84 11.26 0.71 21.00
C GLU A 84 10.62 0.81 19.61
N THR A 85 11.41 0.53 18.56
CA THR A 85 10.91 0.56 17.18
C THR A 85 10.06 -0.69 16.91
N VAL A 86 8.81 -0.49 16.52
CA VAL A 86 7.85 -1.59 16.22
C VAL A 86 7.58 -1.78 14.74
N GLY A 87 7.91 -0.80 13.93
CA GLY A 87 7.68 -0.86 12.49
C GLY A 87 8.29 0.30 11.74
N VAL A 88 8.32 0.15 10.42
CA VAL A 88 8.75 1.17 9.47
C VAL A 88 7.62 1.41 8.48
N MET A 89 7.26 2.65 8.22
CA MET A 89 6.16 2.98 7.33
C MET A 89 6.49 4.14 6.40
N VAL A 90 5.83 4.13 5.25
CA VAL A 90 5.80 5.22 4.27
C VAL A 90 4.36 5.59 3.97
N THR A 91 4.08 6.88 3.85
CA THR A 91 2.78 7.38 3.38
C THR A 91 2.99 8.10 2.05
N LEU A 92 2.44 7.55 0.99
CA LEU A 92 2.50 8.09 -0.35
C LEU A 92 1.26 8.89 -0.68
N ARG A 93 1.44 10.03 -1.37
CA ARG A 93 0.38 10.92 -1.84
C ARG A 93 0.71 11.47 -3.23
N GLY A 94 -0.30 12.02 -3.90
CA GLY A 94 -0.12 12.66 -5.20
C GLY A 94 0.47 11.74 -6.25
N GLU A 95 1.43 12.19 -7.04
CA GLU A 95 2.00 11.44 -8.17
C GLU A 95 2.71 10.17 -7.73
N LYS A 96 3.52 10.22 -6.68
CA LYS A 96 4.22 9.04 -6.14
C LYS A 96 3.28 7.91 -5.73
N MET A 97 2.08 8.24 -5.26
CA MET A 97 1.05 7.27 -4.91
C MET A 97 0.55 6.53 -6.16
N TYR A 98 0.24 7.25 -7.23
CA TYR A 98 -0.22 6.64 -8.48
C TYR A 98 0.88 5.81 -9.16
N GLU A 99 2.12 6.29 -9.19
CA GLU A 99 3.26 5.55 -9.72
C GLU A 99 3.53 4.26 -8.94
N PHE A 100 3.43 4.31 -7.61
CA PHE A 100 3.59 3.13 -6.79
C PHE A 100 2.49 2.09 -7.06
N LEU A 101 1.22 2.51 -7.16
CA LEU A 101 0.10 1.61 -7.45
C LEU A 101 0.20 1.02 -8.86
N ASP A 102 0.64 1.80 -9.85
CA ASP A 102 0.83 1.31 -11.20
C ASP A 102 1.88 0.17 -11.23
N ARG A 103 3.04 0.36 -10.61
CA ARG A 103 4.05 -0.70 -10.49
C ARG A 103 3.57 -1.88 -9.66
N LEU A 104 2.82 -1.63 -8.60
CA LEU A 104 2.28 -2.68 -7.74
C LEU A 104 1.33 -3.60 -8.51
N PHE A 105 0.36 -3.04 -9.24
CA PHE A 105 -0.66 -3.82 -9.95
C PHE A 105 -0.14 -4.46 -11.24
N SER A 106 0.65 -3.72 -12.01
CA SER A 106 1.11 -4.18 -13.34
C SER A 106 2.37 -5.04 -13.29
N VAL A 107 3.23 -4.87 -12.30
CA VAL A 107 4.55 -5.54 -12.27
C VAL A 107 4.72 -6.42 -11.03
N ALA A 108 4.47 -5.90 -9.82
CA ALA A 108 4.80 -6.60 -8.59
C ALA A 108 3.82 -7.75 -8.29
N LEU A 109 2.50 -7.52 -8.34
CA LEU A 109 1.51 -8.56 -8.04
C LEU A 109 1.58 -9.77 -8.98
N PRO A 110 1.76 -9.64 -10.30
CA PRO A 110 1.93 -10.80 -11.19
C PRO A 110 3.17 -11.65 -10.88
N ARG A 111 4.16 -11.09 -10.20
CA ARG A 111 5.39 -11.82 -9.79
C ARG A 111 5.22 -12.60 -8.48
N VAL A 112 4.11 -12.41 -7.77
CA VAL A 112 3.82 -13.18 -6.56
C VAL A 112 3.62 -14.65 -6.95
N ARG A 113 4.31 -15.54 -6.23
CA ARG A 113 4.18 -16.99 -6.45
C ARG A 113 2.74 -17.43 -6.17
N ASP A 114 2.17 -18.23 -7.08
CA ASP A 114 0.79 -18.75 -7.00
C ASP A 114 -0.28 -17.65 -6.82
N PHE A 115 -0.07 -16.50 -7.48
CA PHE A 115 -0.99 -15.38 -7.38
C PHE A 115 -2.35 -15.70 -8.01
N ARG A 116 -3.42 -15.62 -7.21
CA ARG A 116 -4.81 -15.86 -7.63
C ARG A 116 -5.69 -14.61 -7.57
N GLY A 117 -5.10 -13.45 -7.35
CA GLY A 117 -5.82 -12.20 -7.11
C GLY A 117 -5.80 -11.78 -5.63
N ILE A 118 -6.19 -10.53 -5.39
CA ILE A 118 -6.31 -9.97 -4.05
C ILE A 118 -7.73 -10.17 -3.51
N ASN A 119 -7.87 -10.30 -2.19
CA ASN A 119 -9.16 -10.59 -1.56
C ASN A 119 -10.14 -9.40 -1.73
N PRO A 120 -11.32 -9.61 -2.36
CA PRO A 120 -12.30 -8.54 -2.56
C PRO A 120 -13.02 -8.07 -1.28
N ASN A 121 -12.86 -8.77 -0.14
CA ASN A 121 -13.57 -8.50 1.11
C ASN A 121 -12.68 -7.83 2.17
N SER A 122 -11.50 -7.34 1.81
CA SER A 122 -10.55 -6.70 2.75
C SER A 122 -10.74 -5.19 2.86
N PHE A 123 -12.00 -4.73 2.84
CA PHE A 123 -12.39 -3.35 3.08
C PHE A 123 -12.76 -3.13 4.55
N ASP A 124 -12.70 -1.88 5.02
CA ASP A 124 -12.93 -1.48 6.41
C ASP A 124 -14.35 -0.98 6.71
N GLY A 125 -15.29 -1.05 5.76
CA GLY A 125 -16.64 -0.50 5.86
C GLY A 125 -16.75 1.00 5.56
N ARG A 126 -15.61 1.65 5.26
CA ARG A 126 -15.51 3.09 4.95
C ARG A 126 -14.72 3.38 3.67
N GLY A 127 -14.65 2.40 2.80
CA GLY A 127 -14.00 2.54 1.50
C GLY A 127 -12.47 2.52 1.52
N ASN A 128 -11.82 2.08 2.59
CA ASN A 128 -10.38 1.83 2.59
C ASN A 128 -10.11 0.34 2.41
N TYR A 129 -9.05 0.03 1.70
CA TYR A 129 -8.65 -1.33 1.37
C TYR A 129 -7.27 -1.65 1.93
N ALA A 130 -7.10 -2.84 2.50
CA ALA A 130 -5.82 -3.28 3.04
C ALA A 130 -5.51 -4.72 2.66
N PHE A 131 -4.28 -5.00 2.29
CA PHE A 131 -3.79 -6.35 2.04
C PHE A 131 -2.32 -6.50 2.40
N GLY A 132 -1.90 -7.74 2.62
CA GLY A 132 -0.52 -8.10 2.96
C GLY A 132 0.22 -8.75 1.81
N LEU A 133 1.48 -8.39 1.64
CA LEU A 133 2.44 -9.07 0.78
C LEU A 133 3.38 -9.88 1.67
N LYS A 134 3.69 -11.11 1.27
CA LYS A 134 4.56 -11.99 2.06
C LYS A 134 6.04 -11.67 1.87
N GLU A 135 6.42 -11.14 0.70
CA GLU A 135 7.81 -10.98 0.29
C GLU A 135 8.03 -9.62 -0.37
N GLN A 136 9.13 -8.93 -0.03
CA GLN A 136 9.54 -7.70 -0.71
C GLN A 136 10.20 -7.95 -2.07
N LEU A 137 10.63 -9.19 -2.35
CA LEU A 137 11.33 -9.56 -3.59
C LEU A 137 10.47 -9.47 -4.86
N ILE A 138 9.17 -9.31 -4.71
CA ILE A 138 8.26 -9.12 -5.86
C ILE A 138 8.50 -7.78 -6.57
N PHE A 139 9.10 -6.81 -5.88
CA PHE A 139 9.44 -5.52 -6.46
C PHE A 139 10.76 -5.63 -7.23
N PRO A 140 10.78 -5.24 -8.54
CA PRO A 140 11.98 -5.36 -9.38
C PRO A 140 13.13 -4.46 -8.93
N GLU A 141 12.85 -3.43 -8.13
CA GLU A 141 13.84 -2.50 -7.58
C GLU A 141 14.71 -3.14 -6.48
N ILE A 142 14.28 -4.28 -5.94
CA ILE A 142 15.00 -5.00 -4.89
C ILE A 142 15.87 -6.10 -5.51
N GLU A 143 17.18 -5.99 -5.32
CA GLU A 143 18.14 -7.00 -5.73
C GLU A 143 18.22 -8.11 -4.68
N TYR A 144 18.05 -9.37 -5.11
CA TYR A 144 18.06 -10.55 -4.23
C TYR A 144 19.33 -10.64 -3.38
N ASP A 145 20.49 -10.35 -3.96
CA ASP A 145 21.79 -10.47 -3.31
C ASP A 145 22.03 -9.44 -2.19
N LYS A 146 21.23 -8.38 -2.16
CA LYS A 146 21.33 -7.30 -1.15
C LYS A 146 20.33 -7.44 0.00
N VAL A 147 19.46 -8.47 -0.04
CA VAL A 147 18.42 -8.68 0.97
C VAL A 147 18.93 -9.61 2.07
N ASP A 148 18.97 -9.11 3.29
CA ASP A 148 19.39 -9.92 4.47
C ASP A 148 18.32 -10.96 4.86
N LYS A 149 17.04 -10.57 4.80
CA LYS A 149 15.90 -11.40 5.21
C LYS A 149 14.66 -11.07 4.41
N ILE A 150 13.93 -12.10 4.00
CA ILE A 150 12.61 -11.94 3.40
C ILE A 150 11.64 -11.41 4.44
N ARG A 151 10.97 -10.29 4.12
CA ARG A 151 10.00 -9.63 5.00
C ARG A 151 8.72 -9.32 4.25
N GLY A 152 7.61 -9.56 4.95
CA GLY A 152 6.30 -9.14 4.47
C GLY A 152 6.04 -7.66 4.72
N MET A 153 5.07 -7.13 3.99
CA MET A 153 4.59 -5.76 4.18
C MET A 153 3.08 -5.68 4.04
N ASN A 154 2.48 -4.72 4.73
CA ASN A 154 1.08 -4.39 4.61
C ASN A 154 0.91 -3.13 3.78
N ILE A 155 0.00 -3.16 2.82
CA ILE A 155 -0.34 -2.03 1.96
C ILE A 155 -1.78 -1.63 2.27
N CYS A 156 -1.99 -0.37 2.65
CA CYS A 156 -3.30 0.19 2.90
C CYS A 156 -3.57 1.29 1.86
N ILE A 157 -4.63 1.14 1.08
CA ILE A 157 -5.10 2.10 0.10
C ILE A 157 -6.26 2.86 0.71
N CYS A 158 -6.07 4.13 1.01
CA CYS A 158 -7.12 4.98 1.55
C CYS A 158 -7.77 5.79 0.43
N THR A 159 -9.09 5.71 0.36
CA THR A 159 -9.89 6.44 -0.62
C THR A 159 -10.74 7.52 0.05
N THR A 160 -11.46 8.30 -0.73
CA THR A 160 -12.49 9.24 -0.25
C THR A 160 -13.90 8.67 -0.44
N ALA A 161 -14.02 7.40 -0.85
CA ALA A 161 -15.31 6.73 -0.97
C ALA A 161 -16.02 6.66 0.38
N THR A 162 -17.34 6.69 0.36
CA THR A 162 -18.17 6.54 1.55
C THR A 162 -18.57 5.09 1.79
N THR A 163 -18.63 4.29 0.73
CA THR A 163 -18.99 2.87 0.78
C THR A 163 -17.89 1.99 0.20
N ASP A 164 -17.85 0.75 0.63
CA ASP A 164 -16.87 -0.24 0.14
C ASP A 164 -17.11 -0.59 -1.34
N GLU A 165 -18.36 -0.54 -1.81
CA GLU A 165 -18.72 -0.81 -3.20
C GLU A 165 -18.10 0.23 -4.14
N GLU A 166 -18.20 1.52 -3.78
CA GLU A 166 -17.58 2.61 -4.54
C GLU A 166 -16.06 2.47 -4.58
N ALA A 167 -15.45 2.14 -3.45
CA ALA A 167 -14.01 1.93 -3.33
C ALA A 167 -13.54 0.72 -4.12
N LYS A 168 -14.28 -0.38 -4.08
CA LYS A 168 -13.98 -1.60 -4.83
C LYS A 168 -13.98 -1.33 -6.33
N GLU A 169 -15.00 -0.62 -6.81
CA GLU A 169 -15.10 -0.25 -8.22
C GLU A 169 -13.94 0.68 -8.64
N LEU A 170 -13.63 1.69 -7.82
CA LEU A 170 -12.49 2.57 -8.07
C LEU A 170 -11.18 1.79 -8.17
N ILE A 171 -10.90 0.92 -7.21
CA ILE A 171 -9.64 0.16 -7.15
C ILE A 171 -9.58 -0.88 -8.28
N ALA A 172 -10.72 -1.50 -8.65
CA ALA A 172 -10.80 -2.43 -9.79
C ALA A 172 -10.48 -1.73 -11.11
N GLN A 173 -11.04 -0.53 -11.35
CA GLN A 173 -10.78 0.25 -12.56
C GLN A 173 -9.35 0.80 -12.62
N LEU A 174 -8.68 0.97 -11.47
CA LEU A 174 -7.25 1.27 -11.40
C LEU A 174 -6.35 0.07 -11.75
N GLY A 175 -6.93 -1.09 -12.05
CA GLY A 175 -6.21 -2.28 -12.48
C GLY A 175 -5.89 -3.28 -11.36
N ALA A 176 -6.51 -3.17 -10.20
CA ALA A 176 -6.31 -4.13 -9.12
C ALA A 176 -6.91 -5.51 -9.48
N PRO A 177 -6.12 -6.58 -9.48
CA PRO A 177 -6.57 -7.93 -9.82
C PRO A 177 -7.28 -8.58 -8.63
N PHE A 178 -8.57 -8.32 -8.47
CA PHE A 178 -9.37 -9.01 -7.45
C PHE A 178 -9.58 -10.48 -7.81
N HIS A 179 -9.63 -11.32 -6.80
CA HIS A 179 -10.05 -12.72 -6.95
C HIS A 179 -11.52 -12.77 -7.35
N ALA A 180 -11.85 -13.62 -8.34
CA ALA A 180 -13.21 -13.86 -8.79
C ALA A 180 -14.04 -14.63 -7.75
#